data_4b44c559d0792fb76b99a9f0df8ce68d
#
_entry.id   4b44c559d0792fb76b99a9f0df8ce68d
#
_cell.length_a   1.000
_cell.length_b   1.000
_cell.length_c   1.000
_cell.angle_alpha   90.00
_cell.angle_beta   90.00
_cell.angle_gamma   90.00
#
_symmetry.space_group_name_H-M   'P 1'
#
loop_
_entity.id
_entity.type
_entity.pdbx_description
1 polymer ?
#
loop_
_entity_poly.entity_id
_entity_poly.type
_entity_poly.pdbx_seq_one_letter_code
_entity_poly.pdbx_strand_id
1 'polypeptide(L)'
;MAKVKRSLFRSFLNTGTLVSPTWSLIGDGVTTAMVNYNPQTVEETYIVDDSASISVDSYAPNFPVEMTAIAGDAVFDFIDALRKGRSVLSAAEGEIVNVWMYRTPALGYYLAEKQAVSVQVDDFGGDGGAATKLNYTINFVGDPVKGYFNPTTLDFVPAPITTILTTMVIGSVTLTPLFATDPSWLYYAGSVANAVTTVTMTSTLSGATIVQYDEGVEVAQGATASLAVGVNHLTIEVTVGDETSIYHIDITRAAA
;
A
#
# COMPACT_ATOMS: atom_id res chain seq x y z
N MET A 1 16.00 -14.77 11.26
CA MET A 1 15.35 -13.65 10.53
C MET A 1 15.63 -13.81 9.05
N ALA A 2 14.60 -13.75 8.21
CA ALA A 2 14.76 -13.81 6.74
C ALA A 2 15.01 -12.40 6.19
N LYS A 3 15.91 -12.27 5.19
CA LYS A 3 16.15 -11.01 4.49
C LYS A 3 14.96 -10.71 3.57
N VAL A 4 14.50 -9.46 3.54
CA VAL A 4 13.48 -9.01 2.60
C VAL A 4 14.09 -8.90 1.21
N LYS A 5 13.49 -9.56 0.21
CA LYS A 5 13.92 -9.47 -1.19
C LYS A 5 13.41 -8.18 -1.81
N ARG A 6 14.20 -7.56 -2.71
CA ARG A 6 13.80 -6.34 -3.45
C ARG A 6 12.49 -6.54 -4.24
N SER A 7 12.25 -7.73 -4.79
CA SER A 7 11.02 -8.08 -5.52
C SER A 7 9.73 -8.02 -4.70
N LEU A 8 9.85 -7.95 -3.36
CA LEU A 8 8.72 -7.80 -2.43
C LEU A 8 8.41 -6.34 -2.09
N PHE A 9 9.15 -5.38 -2.65
CA PHE A 9 8.75 -3.97 -2.70
C PHE A 9 8.48 -3.63 -4.16
N ARG A 10 7.24 -3.30 -4.48
CA ARG A 10 6.82 -2.99 -5.85
C ARG A 10 6.23 -1.61 -5.94
N SER A 11 6.50 -0.93 -7.05
CA SER A 11 5.97 0.40 -7.33
C SER A 11 5.15 0.34 -8.62
N PHE A 12 3.95 0.90 -8.59
CA PHE A 12 3.04 0.98 -9.73
C PHE A 12 2.83 2.44 -10.08
N LEU A 13 3.17 2.81 -11.31
CA LEU A 13 2.96 4.15 -11.83
C LEU A 13 1.59 4.23 -12.51
N ASN A 14 0.87 5.32 -12.29
CA ASN A 14 -0.34 5.59 -13.05
C ASN A 14 0.04 6.02 -14.48
N THR A 15 -0.17 5.15 -15.45
CA THR A 15 0.04 5.41 -16.88
C THR A 15 -1.23 5.87 -17.60
N GLY A 16 -2.36 5.94 -16.86
CA GLY A 16 -3.62 6.48 -17.33
C GLY A 16 -3.79 7.96 -16.98
N THR A 17 -5.01 8.34 -16.62
CA THR A 17 -5.32 9.71 -16.15
C THR A 17 -5.56 9.71 -14.63
N LEU A 18 -5.55 10.88 -13.99
CA LEU A 18 -5.87 11.01 -12.57
C LEU A 18 -7.33 10.62 -12.24
N VAL A 19 -8.25 10.77 -13.21
CA VAL A 19 -9.67 10.40 -13.05
C VAL A 19 -9.92 8.92 -13.31
N SER A 20 -9.12 8.31 -14.20
CA SER A 20 -9.20 6.89 -14.53
C SER A 20 -7.78 6.31 -14.50
N PRO A 21 -7.28 5.95 -13.31
CA PRO A 21 -5.92 5.46 -13.15
C PRO A 21 -5.75 4.08 -13.79
N THR A 22 -4.60 3.91 -14.45
CA THR A 22 -4.13 2.62 -14.95
C THR A 22 -2.78 2.32 -14.31
N TRP A 23 -2.78 1.41 -13.36
CA TRP A 23 -1.56 1.10 -12.58
C TRP A 23 -0.68 0.12 -13.36
N SER A 24 0.51 0.57 -13.70
CA SER A 24 1.52 -0.24 -14.41
C SER A 24 2.74 -0.47 -13.51
N LEU A 25 3.19 -1.71 -13.42
CA LEU A 25 4.34 -2.10 -12.60
C LEU A 25 5.63 -1.50 -13.17
N ILE A 26 6.38 -0.78 -12.34
CA ILE A 26 7.76 -0.40 -12.64
C ILE A 26 8.64 -1.63 -12.42
N GLY A 27 8.91 -2.37 -13.49
CA GLY A 27 9.59 -3.67 -13.38
C GLY A 27 10.34 -4.11 -14.63
N ASP A 28 9.67 -4.25 -15.75
CA ASP A 28 10.26 -4.76 -16.97
C ASP A 28 11.32 -3.79 -17.52
N GLY A 29 12.51 -4.31 -17.80
CA GLY A 29 13.64 -3.49 -18.23
C GLY A 29 14.35 -2.69 -17.13
N VAL A 30 13.75 -2.58 -15.93
CA VAL A 30 14.32 -1.81 -14.82
C VAL A 30 15.45 -2.60 -14.15
N THR A 31 16.64 -2.02 -14.14
CA THR A 31 17.84 -2.60 -13.53
C THR A 31 18.12 -2.03 -12.15
N THR A 32 17.81 -0.76 -11.95
CA THR A 32 18.00 -0.04 -10.68
C THR A 32 16.80 0.85 -10.40
N ALA A 33 16.28 0.75 -9.18
CA ALA A 33 15.24 1.63 -8.68
C ALA A 33 15.25 1.62 -7.14
N MET A 34 15.54 2.76 -6.52
CA MET A 34 15.66 2.92 -5.06
C MET A 34 15.00 4.24 -4.62
N VAL A 35 14.11 4.16 -3.64
CA VAL A 35 13.58 5.38 -3.02
C VAL A 35 14.65 6.01 -2.14
N ASN A 36 15.04 7.23 -2.45
CA ASN A 36 15.92 8.06 -1.65
C ASN A 36 15.05 9.04 -0.85
N TYR A 37 15.16 9.01 0.46
CA TYR A 37 14.33 9.87 1.32
C TYR A 37 14.88 11.30 1.45
N ASN A 38 16.17 11.52 1.14
CA ASN A 38 16.84 12.83 1.14
C ASN A 38 16.46 13.71 2.36
N PRO A 39 16.77 13.27 3.59
CA PRO A 39 16.46 14.05 4.79
C PRO A 39 17.15 15.40 4.74
N GLN A 40 16.41 16.46 5.03
CA GLN A 40 16.93 17.79 5.25
C GLN A 40 17.17 17.97 6.76
N THR A 41 18.38 18.35 7.13
CA THR A 41 18.75 18.49 8.53
C THR A 41 19.03 19.94 8.88
N VAL A 42 18.64 20.34 10.09
CA VAL A 42 19.00 21.62 10.70
C VAL A 42 19.94 21.34 11.85
N GLU A 43 21.04 22.10 11.88
CA GLU A 43 22.04 22.07 12.94
C GLU A 43 21.94 23.35 13.77
N GLU A 44 21.74 23.20 15.08
CA GLU A 44 21.63 24.30 16.02
C GLU A 44 22.58 24.10 17.20
N THR A 45 23.27 25.15 17.62
CA THR A 45 24.08 25.15 18.84
C THR A 45 23.53 26.21 19.78
N TYR A 46 22.97 25.76 20.90
CA TYR A 46 22.48 26.71 21.93
C TYR A 46 23.64 27.26 22.74
N ILE A 47 23.47 28.51 23.29
CA ILE A 47 24.52 29.22 23.97
C ILE A 47 25.04 28.55 25.26
N VAL A 48 24.37 27.50 25.71
CA VAL A 48 24.72 26.70 26.89
C VAL A 48 25.38 25.37 26.55
N ASP A 49 25.46 25.03 25.25
CA ASP A 49 25.96 23.74 24.76
C ASP A 49 27.30 23.91 24.05
N ASP A 50 28.25 23.03 24.31
CA ASP A 50 29.53 22.95 23.61
C ASP A 50 29.45 22.14 22.31
N SER A 51 28.29 21.48 22.03
CA SER A 51 28.07 20.62 20.89
C SER A 51 26.79 21.00 20.15
N ALA A 52 26.80 20.87 18.81
CA ALA A 52 25.62 21.07 18.00
C ALA A 52 24.60 19.95 18.15
N SER A 53 23.33 20.30 18.14
CA SER A 53 22.18 19.38 18.00
C SER A 53 21.75 19.32 16.55
N ILE A 54 21.61 18.13 15.98
CA ILE A 54 21.15 17.91 14.61
C ILE A 54 19.74 17.33 14.68
N SER A 55 18.79 17.98 14.01
CA SER A 55 17.42 17.50 13.84
C SER A 55 17.09 17.31 12.36
N VAL A 56 16.20 16.37 12.04
CA VAL A 56 15.64 16.22 10.70
C VAL A 56 14.44 17.16 10.60
N ASP A 57 14.52 18.13 9.70
CA ASP A 57 13.48 19.13 9.47
C ASP A 57 12.40 18.62 8.53
N SER A 58 12.82 18.04 7.40
CA SER A 58 11.91 17.59 6.36
C SER A 58 12.53 16.47 5.52
N TYR A 59 11.74 15.90 4.60
CA TYR A 59 12.20 14.96 3.59
C TYR A 59 11.84 15.47 2.19
N ALA A 60 12.75 15.28 1.23
CA ALA A 60 12.52 15.56 -0.19
C ALA A 60 12.73 14.26 -0.99
N PRO A 61 11.83 13.27 -0.85
CA PRO A 61 12.05 11.95 -1.41
C PRO A 61 11.99 11.96 -2.94
N ASN A 62 12.82 11.10 -3.55
CA ASN A 62 12.79 10.81 -4.97
C ASN A 62 13.06 9.34 -5.27
N PHE A 63 12.75 8.93 -6.48
CA PHE A 63 12.87 7.54 -6.93
C PHE A 63 13.50 7.52 -8.33
N PRO A 64 14.86 7.56 -8.42
CA PRO A 64 15.56 7.40 -9.67
C PRO A 64 15.42 5.98 -10.20
N VAL A 65 15.16 5.85 -11.49
CA VAL A 65 14.94 4.59 -12.18
C VAL A 65 15.85 4.51 -13.40
N GLU A 66 16.63 3.44 -13.48
CA GLU A 66 17.41 3.08 -14.67
C GLU A 66 16.68 1.97 -15.43
N MET A 67 16.29 2.24 -16.65
CA MET A 67 15.46 1.35 -17.46
C MET A 67 16.09 1.09 -18.83
N THR A 68 16.10 -0.17 -19.25
CA THR A 68 16.31 -0.54 -20.64
C THR A 68 15.00 -0.37 -21.40
N ALA A 69 15.03 0.31 -22.53
CA ALA A 69 13.85 0.55 -23.36
C ALA A 69 13.26 -0.75 -23.90
N ILE A 70 12.02 -1.04 -23.53
CA ILE A 70 11.24 -2.18 -24.02
C ILE A 70 9.98 -1.65 -24.67
N ALA A 71 9.92 -1.70 -25.99
CA ALA A 71 8.76 -1.24 -26.74
C ALA A 71 7.51 -2.07 -26.39
N GLY A 72 6.38 -1.38 -26.08
CA GLY A 72 5.14 -2.01 -25.68
C GLY A 72 5.02 -2.24 -24.16
N ASP A 73 6.05 -1.97 -23.37
CA ASP A 73 5.92 -1.85 -21.94
C ASP A 73 5.19 -0.56 -21.58
N ALA A 74 4.15 -0.64 -20.74
CA ALA A 74 3.28 0.50 -20.48
C ALA A 74 3.98 1.65 -19.75
N VAL A 75 4.95 1.35 -18.87
CA VAL A 75 5.73 2.38 -18.17
C VAL A 75 6.71 3.03 -19.16
N PHE A 76 7.41 2.22 -19.97
CA PHE A 76 8.30 2.75 -20.98
C PHE A 76 7.57 3.67 -21.97
N ASP A 77 6.43 3.22 -22.51
CA ASP A 77 5.66 4.00 -23.49
C ASP A 77 5.15 5.31 -22.89
N PHE A 78 4.70 5.31 -21.61
CA PHE A 78 4.28 6.50 -20.90
C PHE A 78 5.45 7.50 -20.72
N ILE A 79 6.61 7.04 -20.20
CA ILE A 79 7.78 7.91 -19.98
C ILE A 79 8.34 8.43 -21.31
N ASP A 80 8.36 7.59 -22.36
CA ASP A 80 8.78 8.01 -23.69
C ASP A 80 7.86 9.07 -24.31
N ALA A 81 6.56 9.01 -24.03
CA ALA A 81 5.61 10.05 -24.42
C ALA A 81 5.91 11.38 -23.70
N LEU A 82 6.18 11.35 -22.37
CA LEU A 82 6.60 12.53 -21.62
C LEU A 82 7.90 13.14 -22.19
N ARG A 83 8.87 12.31 -22.52
CA ARG A 83 10.13 12.71 -23.13
C ARG A 83 9.91 13.39 -24.50
N LYS A 84 9.15 12.74 -25.38
CA LYS A 84 8.85 13.27 -26.72
C LYS A 84 8.05 14.58 -26.65
N GLY A 85 7.10 14.68 -25.73
CA GLY A 85 6.32 15.89 -25.49
C GLY A 85 7.10 17.00 -24.79
N ARG A 86 8.29 16.70 -24.21
CA ARG A 86 9.00 17.61 -23.28
C ARG A 86 8.06 18.16 -22.22
N SER A 87 7.28 17.24 -21.65
CA SER A 87 6.21 17.57 -20.70
C SER A 87 6.76 18.28 -19.46
N VAL A 88 6.08 19.33 -19.03
CA VAL A 88 6.45 20.15 -17.87
C VAL A 88 5.20 20.48 -17.04
N LEU A 89 5.40 20.91 -15.79
CA LEU A 89 4.34 21.26 -14.85
C LEU A 89 3.30 20.13 -14.75
N SER A 90 2.02 20.45 -14.80
CA SER A 90 0.93 19.48 -14.67
C SER A 90 0.95 18.36 -15.73
N ALA A 91 1.60 18.56 -16.87
CA ALA A 91 1.76 17.52 -17.89
C ALA A 91 2.83 16.48 -17.53
N ALA A 92 3.67 16.75 -16.53
CA ALA A 92 4.66 15.82 -15.97
C ALA A 92 4.23 15.26 -14.60
N GLU A 93 3.05 15.63 -14.09
CA GLU A 93 2.49 15.14 -12.84
C GLU A 93 1.76 13.81 -13.04
N GLY A 94 1.76 12.99 -12.00
CA GLY A 94 1.10 11.69 -11.99
C GLY A 94 0.91 11.18 -10.57
N GLU A 95 0.65 9.90 -10.44
CA GLU A 95 0.54 9.22 -9.15
C GLU A 95 1.35 7.91 -9.18
N ILE A 96 1.85 7.52 -8.02
CA ILE A 96 2.52 6.24 -7.79
C ILE A 96 1.90 5.53 -6.60
N VAL A 97 1.86 4.20 -6.65
CA VAL A 97 1.55 3.35 -5.49
C VAL A 97 2.77 2.50 -5.17
N ASN A 98 3.29 2.65 -3.96
CA ASN A 98 4.35 1.82 -3.41
C ASN A 98 3.74 0.73 -2.53
N VAL A 99 4.10 -0.54 -2.76
CA VAL A 99 3.47 -1.72 -2.15
C VAL A 99 4.51 -2.57 -1.43
N TRP A 100 4.28 -2.89 -0.15
CA TRP A 100 5.15 -3.73 0.68
C TRP A 100 4.66 -5.18 0.71
N MET A 101 4.97 -5.95 -0.34
CA MET A 101 4.54 -7.34 -0.48
C MET A 101 5.24 -8.32 0.48
N TYR A 102 6.19 -7.86 1.27
CA TYR A 102 6.79 -8.67 2.34
C TYR A 102 5.93 -8.71 3.62
N ARG A 103 4.87 -7.93 3.68
CA ARG A 103 3.83 -8.05 4.71
C ARG A 103 2.84 -9.12 4.30
N THR A 104 2.23 -9.80 5.27
CA THR A 104 1.21 -10.80 5.00
C THR A 104 -0.03 -10.12 4.40
N PRO A 105 -0.48 -10.51 3.20
CA PRO A 105 -1.70 -9.95 2.63
C PRO A 105 -2.93 -10.58 3.30
N ALA A 106 -4.05 -9.87 3.25
CA ALA A 106 -5.36 -10.47 3.43
C ALA A 106 -6.22 -10.20 2.19
N LEU A 107 -6.95 -11.18 1.69
CA LEU A 107 -7.74 -11.10 0.45
C LEU A 107 -6.97 -10.55 -0.77
N GLY A 108 -5.64 -10.75 -0.81
CA GLY A 108 -4.78 -10.24 -1.89
C GLY A 108 -4.39 -8.77 -1.77
N TYR A 109 -4.84 -8.07 -0.72
CA TYR A 109 -4.44 -6.68 -0.45
C TYR A 109 -3.20 -6.62 0.43
N TYR A 110 -2.26 -5.75 0.05
CA TYR A 110 -1.02 -5.47 0.75
C TYR A 110 -1.01 -4.03 1.23
N LEU A 111 -0.29 -3.75 2.31
CA LEU A 111 -0.03 -2.37 2.74
C LEU A 111 0.62 -1.59 1.60
N ALA A 112 0.13 -0.38 1.36
CA ALA A 112 0.59 0.48 0.30
C ALA A 112 0.50 1.96 0.67
N GLU A 113 1.23 2.78 -0.07
CA GLU A 113 1.12 4.24 -0.04
C GLU A 113 0.93 4.75 -1.46
N LYS A 114 -0.11 5.55 -1.65
CA LYS A 114 -0.35 6.29 -2.90
C LYS A 114 0.12 7.73 -2.70
N GLN A 115 0.86 8.25 -3.68
CA GLN A 115 1.38 9.62 -3.60
C GLN A 115 1.39 10.29 -4.98
N ALA A 116 1.10 11.58 -4.99
CA ALA A 116 1.31 12.41 -6.16
C ALA A 116 2.80 12.52 -6.47
N VAL A 117 3.14 12.58 -7.75
CA VAL A 117 4.52 12.65 -8.21
C VAL A 117 4.69 13.58 -9.39
N SER A 118 5.92 14.09 -9.58
CA SER A 118 6.36 14.73 -10.80
C SER A 118 7.45 13.88 -11.44
N VAL A 119 7.28 13.55 -12.71
CA VAL A 119 8.20 12.68 -13.46
C VAL A 119 9.17 13.54 -14.27
N GLN A 120 10.46 13.37 -13.97
CA GLN A 120 11.56 14.01 -14.68
C GLN A 120 12.25 12.96 -15.57
N VAL A 121 12.33 13.19 -16.87
CA VAL A 121 13.11 12.34 -17.77
C VAL A 121 14.53 12.85 -17.81
N ASP A 122 15.49 12.01 -17.43
CA ASP A 122 16.89 12.41 -17.25
C ASP A 122 17.70 12.23 -18.54
N ASP A 123 17.67 11.02 -19.12
CA ASP A 123 18.40 10.73 -20.36
C ASP A 123 17.74 9.63 -21.20
N PHE A 124 18.12 9.59 -22.48
CA PHE A 124 17.66 8.59 -23.43
C PHE A 124 18.77 8.30 -24.46
N GLY A 125 19.15 7.06 -24.63
CA GLY A 125 20.18 6.64 -25.57
C GLY A 125 21.01 5.50 -25.04
N GLY A 126 22.27 5.47 -25.41
CA GLY A 126 23.27 4.46 -25.01
C GLY A 126 24.39 4.28 -26.01
N ASP A 127 25.27 3.36 -25.71
CA ASP A 127 26.44 3.06 -26.56
C ASP A 127 26.04 2.31 -27.82
N GLY A 128 26.82 2.46 -28.87
CA GLY A 128 26.66 1.72 -30.14
C GLY A 128 26.69 0.21 -29.90
N GLY A 129 25.66 -0.50 -30.38
CA GLY A 129 25.52 -1.95 -30.22
C GLY A 129 24.91 -2.39 -28.90
N ALA A 130 24.65 -1.48 -27.96
CA ALA A 130 23.92 -1.76 -26.72
C ALA A 130 22.42 -1.49 -26.86
N ALA A 131 21.61 -2.05 -25.93
CA ALA A 131 20.21 -1.70 -25.83
C ALA A 131 20.05 -0.24 -25.36
N THR A 132 19.09 0.47 -25.93
CA THR A 132 18.78 1.85 -25.54
C THR A 132 18.28 1.90 -24.10
N LYS A 133 18.75 2.88 -23.34
CA LYS A 133 18.30 3.18 -21.98
C LYS A 133 17.40 4.41 -21.96
N LEU A 134 16.49 4.42 -21.03
CA LEU A 134 15.64 5.55 -20.68
C LEU A 134 15.67 5.69 -19.16
N ASN A 135 16.41 6.70 -18.67
CA ASN A 135 16.51 6.94 -17.24
C ASN A 135 15.61 8.12 -16.85
N TYR A 136 14.96 8.00 -15.71
CA TYR A 136 14.05 9.01 -15.22
C TYR A 136 14.01 9.01 -13.69
N THR A 137 13.60 10.13 -13.13
CA THR A 137 13.44 10.31 -11.70
C THR A 137 11.99 10.69 -11.39
N ILE A 138 11.39 9.95 -10.48
CA ILE A 138 10.07 10.27 -9.92
C ILE A 138 10.30 11.06 -8.64
N ASN A 139 9.87 12.33 -8.60
CA ASN A 139 9.92 13.19 -7.44
C ASN A 139 8.58 13.13 -6.72
N PHE A 140 8.58 12.80 -5.43
CA PHE A 140 7.35 12.71 -4.64
C PHE A 140 6.85 14.12 -4.27
N VAL A 141 5.52 14.31 -4.33
CA VAL A 141 4.85 15.59 -4.08
C VAL A 141 3.85 15.42 -2.97
N GLY A 142 3.95 16.27 -1.93
CA GLY A 142 3.07 16.23 -0.77
C GLY A 142 3.21 14.97 0.07
N ASP A 143 2.24 14.72 0.93
CA ASP A 143 2.23 13.58 1.84
C ASP A 143 1.59 12.35 1.18
N PRO A 144 2.08 11.14 1.49
CA PRO A 144 1.50 9.91 0.99
C PRO A 144 0.14 9.61 1.64
N VAL A 145 -0.79 9.12 0.84
CA VAL A 145 -2.03 8.54 1.33
C VAL A 145 -1.78 7.06 1.63
N LYS A 146 -1.84 6.70 2.91
CA LYS A 146 -1.73 5.30 3.35
C LYS A 146 -2.98 4.51 2.93
N GLY A 147 -2.79 3.24 2.61
CA GLY A 147 -3.88 2.37 2.18
C GLY A 147 -3.43 0.97 1.87
N TYR A 148 -4.21 0.31 1.06
CA TYR A 148 -4.04 -1.08 0.66
C TYR A 148 -4.11 -1.18 -0.86
N PHE A 149 -3.30 -2.05 -1.44
CA PHE A 149 -3.28 -2.27 -2.87
C PHE A 149 -3.33 -3.76 -3.19
N ASN A 150 -4.22 -4.12 -4.11
CA ASN A 150 -4.27 -5.46 -4.66
C ASN A 150 -3.55 -5.48 -6.02
N PRO A 151 -2.35 -6.10 -6.13
CA PRO A 151 -1.58 -6.11 -7.39
C PRO A 151 -2.18 -6.99 -8.48
N THR A 152 -3.24 -7.76 -8.20
CA THR A 152 -3.94 -8.58 -9.19
C THR A 152 -5.10 -7.81 -9.82
N THR A 153 -5.92 -7.13 -8.99
CA THR A 153 -7.04 -6.30 -9.48
C THR A 153 -6.62 -4.87 -9.78
N LEU A 154 -5.41 -4.46 -9.37
CA LEU A 154 -4.86 -3.12 -9.51
C LEU A 154 -5.73 -2.06 -8.82
N ASP A 155 -6.25 -2.38 -7.65
CA ASP A 155 -7.14 -1.54 -6.87
C ASP A 155 -6.46 -1.00 -5.62
N PHE A 156 -6.62 0.32 -5.37
CA PHE A 156 -6.11 1.01 -4.20
C PHE A 156 -7.25 1.47 -3.31
N VAL A 157 -7.25 1.02 -2.06
CA VAL A 157 -8.23 1.40 -1.03
C VAL A 157 -7.51 2.25 0.03
N PRO A 158 -7.90 3.51 0.26
CA PRO A 158 -7.34 4.33 1.33
C PRO A 158 -7.58 3.71 2.71
N ALA A 159 -6.64 3.89 3.64
CA ALA A 159 -6.87 3.52 5.04
C ALA A 159 -7.90 4.45 5.68
N PRO A 160 -8.77 3.93 6.56
CA PRO A 160 -9.79 4.75 7.24
C PRO A 160 -9.16 5.79 8.16
N ILE A 161 -9.86 6.90 8.35
CA ILE A 161 -9.45 7.99 9.25
C ILE A 161 -10.35 8.02 10.50
N THR A 162 -11.68 7.96 10.32
CA THR A 162 -12.66 8.09 11.42
C THR A 162 -13.35 6.77 11.79
N THR A 163 -13.39 5.79 10.89
CA THR A 163 -14.02 4.49 11.06
C THR A 163 -13.09 3.41 11.62
N ILE A 164 -12.08 3.83 12.41
CA ILE A 164 -11.13 2.91 13.05
C ILE A 164 -11.77 2.30 14.29
N LEU A 165 -11.96 0.97 14.28
CA LEU A 165 -12.47 0.24 15.43
C LEU A 165 -11.57 0.41 16.67
N THR A 166 -12.18 0.61 17.83
CA THR A 166 -11.45 0.62 19.11
C THR A 166 -11.08 -0.79 19.54
N THR A 167 -11.96 -1.76 19.30
CA THR A 167 -11.69 -3.17 19.56
C THR A 167 -12.22 -4.04 18.43
N MET A 168 -11.53 -5.12 18.13
CA MET A 168 -11.98 -6.20 17.27
C MET A 168 -11.45 -7.53 17.81
N VAL A 169 -12.35 -8.45 18.11
CA VAL A 169 -12.01 -9.78 18.62
C VAL A 169 -12.80 -10.83 17.82
N ILE A 170 -12.11 -11.81 17.31
CA ILE A 170 -12.69 -12.95 16.58
C ILE A 170 -12.45 -14.22 17.39
N GLY A 171 -13.30 -14.48 18.37
CA GLY A 171 -13.17 -15.62 19.28
C GLY A 171 -11.78 -15.67 19.91
N SER A 172 -11.13 -16.85 19.85
CA SER A 172 -9.74 -17.05 20.29
C SER A 172 -8.72 -16.97 19.14
N VAL A 173 -9.09 -16.42 17.98
CA VAL A 173 -8.21 -16.36 16.81
C VAL A 173 -7.18 -15.24 16.98
N THR A 174 -5.91 -15.58 16.78
CA THR A 174 -4.85 -14.57 16.65
C THR A 174 -4.85 -14.04 15.21
N LEU A 175 -5.16 -12.77 15.05
CA LEU A 175 -5.19 -12.11 13.74
C LEU A 175 -3.78 -11.69 13.30
N THR A 176 -3.55 -11.71 11.99
CA THR A 176 -2.34 -11.21 11.34
C THR A 176 -2.73 -10.22 10.24
N PRO A 177 -2.27 -8.96 10.30
CA PRO A 177 -1.52 -8.36 11.43
C PRO A 177 -2.33 -8.37 12.74
N LEU A 178 -1.65 -8.14 13.88
CA LEU A 178 -2.35 -8.02 15.16
C LEU A 178 -3.17 -6.72 15.16
N PHE A 179 -4.47 -6.81 15.44
CA PHE A 179 -5.35 -5.64 15.49
C PHE A 179 -4.84 -4.55 16.47
N ALA A 180 -4.34 -4.96 17.63
CA ALA A 180 -3.84 -4.03 18.64
C ALA A 180 -2.61 -3.19 18.19
N THR A 181 -1.89 -3.63 17.16
CA THR A 181 -0.70 -2.91 16.65
C THR A 181 -1.01 -1.99 15.48
N ASP A 182 -2.05 -2.28 14.72
CA ASP A 182 -2.50 -1.43 13.60
C ASP A 182 -4.01 -1.57 13.38
N PRO A 183 -4.84 -0.89 14.17
CA PRO A 183 -6.31 -0.97 14.04
C PRO A 183 -6.85 -0.27 12.79
N SER A 184 -6.05 0.52 12.08
CA SER A 184 -6.43 1.13 10.80
C SER A 184 -6.28 0.18 9.61
N TRP A 185 -5.70 -1.00 9.82
CA TRP A 185 -5.62 -2.05 8.82
C TRP A 185 -7.01 -2.62 8.53
N LEU A 186 -7.36 -2.79 7.27
CA LEU A 186 -8.69 -3.28 6.88
C LEU A 186 -8.72 -4.79 6.54
N TYR A 187 -7.57 -5.43 6.44
CA TYR A 187 -7.47 -6.81 5.98
C TYR A 187 -6.71 -7.66 6.98
N TYR A 188 -7.39 -8.64 7.57
CA TYR A 188 -6.85 -9.53 8.59
C TYR A 188 -6.98 -10.98 8.15
N ALA A 189 -6.04 -11.80 8.59
CA ALA A 189 -6.11 -13.24 8.42
C ALA A 189 -5.85 -13.95 9.74
N GLY A 190 -6.43 -15.12 9.90
CA GLY A 190 -6.19 -15.99 11.04
C GLY A 190 -6.38 -17.46 10.68
N SER A 191 -6.00 -18.35 11.59
CA SER A 191 -6.21 -19.77 11.40
C SER A 191 -6.70 -20.44 12.68
N VAL A 192 -7.48 -21.49 12.53
CA VAL A 192 -8.00 -22.31 13.62
C VAL A 192 -7.81 -23.80 13.31
N ALA A 193 -7.73 -24.60 14.37
CA ALA A 193 -7.70 -26.05 14.24
C ALA A 193 -9.04 -26.59 13.68
N ASN A 194 -9.02 -27.78 13.10
CA ASN A 194 -10.21 -28.45 12.57
C ASN A 194 -11.36 -28.57 13.59
N ALA A 195 -11.05 -28.74 14.87
CA ALA A 195 -12.04 -28.86 15.95
C ALA A 195 -12.84 -27.58 16.20
N VAL A 196 -12.37 -26.40 15.74
CA VAL A 196 -13.05 -25.10 15.92
C VAL A 196 -14.01 -24.92 14.75
N THR A 197 -15.28 -25.09 14.99
CA THR A 197 -16.33 -25.02 13.96
C THR A 197 -17.05 -23.67 13.92
N THR A 198 -16.83 -22.83 14.91
CA THR A 198 -17.48 -21.51 15.04
C THR A 198 -16.56 -20.52 15.71
N VAL A 199 -16.76 -19.23 15.41
CA VAL A 199 -16.11 -18.10 16.09
C VAL A 199 -17.14 -17.02 16.42
N THR A 200 -16.93 -16.27 17.49
CA THR A 200 -17.75 -15.12 17.85
C THR A 200 -17.03 -13.85 17.40
N MET A 201 -17.74 -12.95 16.72
CA MET A 201 -17.22 -11.64 16.34
C MET A 201 -17.71 -10.58 17.32
N THR A 202 -16.78 -9.80 17.89
CA THR A 202 -17.11 -8.62 18.69
C THR A 202 -16.24 -7.45 18.25
N SER A 203 -16.86 -6.28 18.10
CA SER A 203 -16.17 -5.05 17.69
C SER A 203 -16.84 -3.83 18.33
N THR A 204 -16.05 -2.79 18.61
CA THR A 204 -16.57 -1.56 19.21
C THR A 204 -15.92 -0.32 18.58
N LEU A 205 -16.76 0.70 18.40
CA LEU A 205 -16.36 2.07 18.14
C LEU A 205 -17.47 2.98 18.65
N SER A 206 -17.14 3.96 19.49
CA SER A 206 -18.13 4.89 20.02
C SER A 206 -18.72 5.77 18.93
N GLY A 207 -20.05 5.85 18.87
CA GLY A 207 -20.77 6.66 17.87
C GLY A 207 -20.86 6.05 16.47
N ALA A 208 -20.37 4.83 16.27
CA ALA A 208 -20.46 4.13 15.00
C ALA A 208 -21.68 3.21 14.91
N THR A 209 -22.17 3.04 13.68
CA THR A 209 -23.01 1.89 13.32
C THR A 209 -22.08 0.76 12.86
N ILE A 210 -22.23 -0.41 13.46
CA ILE A 210 -21.39 -1.59 13.14
C ILE A 210 -22.30 -2.74 12.73
N VAL A 211 -22.05 -3.28 11.52
CA VAL A 211 -22.74 -4.45 10.97
C VAL A 211 -21.71 -5.54 10.70
N GLN A 212 -22.05 -6.78 11.04
CA GLN A 212 -21.16 -7.94 10.88
C GLN A 212 -21.78 -8.93 9.90
N TYR A 213 -20.92 -9.57 9.09
CA TYR A 213 -21.34 -10.55 8.08
C TYR A 213 -20.50 -11.82 8.18
N ASP A 214 -21.14 -12.96 8.00
CA ASP A 214 -20.58 -14.29 7.80
C ASP A 214 -20.87 -14.74 6.36
N GLU A 215 -19.85 -14.91 5.54
CA GLU A 215 -19.97 -15.24 4.10
C GLU A 215 -20.98 -14.33 3.36
N GLY A 216 -20.99 -13.02 3.71
CA GLY A 216 -21.89 -12.03 3.13
C GLY A 216 -23.32 -12.03 3.70
N VAL A 217 -23.62 -12.86 4.70
CA VAL A 217 -24.90 -12.87 5.41
C VAL A 217 -24.77 -12.07 6.70
N GLU A 218 -25.64 -11.09 6.91
CA GLU A 218 -25.63 -10.29 8.12
C GLU A 218 -25.89 -11.15 9.37
N VAL A 219 -25.04 -10.94 10.39
CA VAL A 219 -25.16 -11.58 11.70
C VAL A 219 -25.16 -10.52 12.80
N ALA A 220 -25.90 -10.79 13.89
CA ALA A 220 -25.93 -9.87 15.01
C ALA A 220 -24.55 -9.72 15.64
N GLN A 221 -24.23 -8.53 16.14
CA GLN A 221 -22.97 -8.28 16.85
C GLN A 221 -22.85 -9.22 18.08
N GLY A 222 -21.71 -9.88 18.20
CA GLY A 222 -21.50 -10.91 19.21
C GLY A 222 -22.12 -12.27 18.89
N ALA A 223 -22.74 -12.43 17.73
CA ALA A 223 -23.21 -13.73 17.26
C ALA A 223 -22.05 -14.65 16.85
N THR A 224 -22.37 -15.91 16.70
CA THR A 224 -21.42 -16.94 16.30
C THR A 224 -21.47 -17.15 14.80
N ALA A 225 -20.35 -16.93 14.10
CA ALA A 225 -20.15 -17.31 12.71
C ALA A 225 -19.75 -18.76 12.60
N SER A 226 -20.24 -19.46 11.57
CA SER A 226 -19.93 -20.87 11.30
C SER A 226 -18.72 -21.00 10.39
N LEU A 227 -17.78 -21.89 10.73
CA LEU A 227 -16.58 -22.09 9.92
C LEU A 227 -16.64 -23.41 9.14
N ALA A 228 -16.64 -23.35 7.82
CA ALA A 228 -16.37 -24.48 6.95
C ALA A 228 -14.86 -24.83 6.96
N VAL A 229 -14.49 -26.02 6.55
CA VAL A 229 -13.08 -26.37 6.30
C VAL A 229 -12.56 -25.56 5.12
N GLY A 230 -11.39 -24.94 5.29
CA GLY A 230 -10.82 -24.00 4.33
C GLY A 230 -10.96 -22.55 4.78
N VAL A 231 -10.95 -21.63 3.83
CA VAL A 231 -11.06 -20.19 4.09
C VAL A 231 -12.51 -19.78 4.27
N ASN A 232 -12.78 -18.98 5.29
CA ASN A 232 -14.09 -18.39 5.60
C ASN A 232 -13.92 -16.87 5.64
N HIS A 233 -14.82 -16.15 4.97
CA HIS A 233 -14.76 -14.69 4.83
C HIS A 233 -15.74 -14.01 5.77
N LEU A 234 -15.20 -13.34 6.78
CA LEU A 234 -15.98 -12.51 7.69
C LEU A 234 -15.76 -11.04 7.36
N THR A 235 -16.79 -10.21 7.48
CA THR A 235 -16.63 -8.77 7.31
C THR A 235 -17.31 -8.01 8.44
N ILE A 236 -16.72 -6.83 8.77
CA ILE A 236 -17.29 -5.89 9.74
C ILE A 236 -17.35 -4.54 9.03
N GLU A 237 -18.55 -4.07 8.77
CA GLU A 237 -18.81 -2.75 8.23
C GLU A 237 -18.96 -1.75 9.36
N VAL A 238 -18.27 -0.63 9.28
CA VAL A 238 -18.21 0.42 10.30
C VAL A 238 -18.55 1.74 9.64
N THR A 239 -19.60 2.42 10.11
CA THR A 239 -20.03 3.72 9.59
C THR A 239 -20.01 4.77 10.69
N VAL A 240 -19.37 5.91 10.43
CA VAL A 240 -19.37 7.11 11.26
C VAL A 240 -19.66 8.32 10.39
N GLY A 241 -20.83 8.95 10.55
CA GLY A 241 -21.28 10.01 9.64
C GLY A 241 -21.40 9.49 8.21
N ASP A 242 -20.68 10.11 7.29
CA ASP A 242 -20.67 9.75 5.87
C ASP A 242 -19.51 8.81 5.49
N GLU A 243 -18.61 8.47 6.43
CA GLU A 243 -17.50 7.56 6.19
C GLU A 243 -17.88 6.13 6.54
N THR A 244 -17.62 5.20 5.63
CA THR A 244 -17.81 3.76 5.85
C THR A 244 -16.53 3.01 5.51
N SER A 245 -16.14 2.10 6.37
CA SER A 245 -15.03 1.17 6.14
C SER A 245 -15.46 -0.27 6.37
N ILE A 246 -14.88 -1.18 5.60
CA ILE A 246 -15.14 -2.61 5.70
C ILE A 246 -13.85 -3.31 6.11
N TYR A 247 -13.88 -3.93 7.29
CA TYR A 247 -12.84 -4.81 7.76
C TYR A 247 -13.08 -6.21 7.21
N HIS A 248 -12.10 -6.76 6.52
CA HIS A 248 -12.12 -8.09 5.94
C HIS A 248 -11.28 -9.05 6.78
N ILE A 249 -11.83 -10.17 7.16
CA ILE A 249 -11.18 -11.14 8.04
C ILE A 249 -11.30 -12.54 7.40
N ASP A 250 -10.16 -13.10 7.00
CA ASP A 250 -10.07 -14.45 6.47
C ASP A 250 -9.69 -15.44 7.56
N ILE A 251 -10.56 -16.36 7.90
CA ILE A 251 -10.28 -17.42 8.88
C ILE A 251 -10.11 -18.76 8.16
N THR A 252 -8.90 -19.28 8.17
CA THR A 252 -8.63 -20.62 7.62
C THR A 252 -8.82 -21.68 8.69
N ARG A 253 -9.85 -22.53 8.51
CA ARG A 253 -10.03 -23.72 9.34
C ARG A 253 -9.29 -24.88 8.71
N ALA A 254 -8.41 -25.54 9.52
CA ALA A 254 -7.62 -26.68 9.06
C ALA A 254 -8.50 -27.85 8.61
N ALA A 255 -8.03 -28.62 7.64
CA ALA A 255 -8.57 -29.94 7.34
C ALA A 255 -8.29 -30.93 8.47
N ALA A 256 -9.05 -32.05 8.51
CA ALA A 256 -8.87 -33.11 9.50
C ALA A 256 -7.55 -33.86 9.27
#